data_d9907e4c222fb493eab4f67114c2a7da
#
_entry.id   d9907e4c222fb493eab4f67114c2a7da
#
_cell.length_a   1.000
_cell.length_b   1.000
_cell.length_c   1.000
_cell.angle_alpha   90.00
_cell.angle_beta   90.00
_cell.angle_gamma   90.00
#
_symmetry.space_group_name_H-M   'P 1'
#
loop_
_entity.id
_entity.type
_entity.pdbx_description
1 polymer ?
#
loop_
_entity_poly.entity_id
_entity_poly.type
_entity_poly.pdbx_seq_one_letter_code
_entity_poly.pdbx_strand_id
1 'polypeptide(L)'
;MTAPNLFEQQASNRRRSIWLVTGFIIFFAWVGFGGDAGLYLETRDAPAGSYHHFIPFIGIVVTLIAGGVCWYSWKKGANRVLWATGAWEVIEPADDDQRRLVNVVEEMAIAAGLPKPRVWVVPDSDPNAFATGIDPRSASIAVTEGLLRTLNREELQGVVAHEMSHVRNFDTRLMTLLAAMVGAIALMSDGLGRMLRGGVRIGAGRGSGGGGGKSGKDSSPVGLIVLVLWVLTLIIAPVISRLLQVAVSRKREYLADATAAQLTRNPGALAAALEKLAAASEPTRSITNGAAHLCIVDPTTNTFSEREGVLGDIFASHPPIAQRVIRLKGMAYQQAKRESPPAAAAS
;
A
#
# COMPACT_ATOMS: atom_id res chain seq x y z
N MET A 1 1.58 21.03 -19.72
CA MET A 1 0.62 20.60 -18.66
C MET A 1 1.09 21.24 -17.37
N THR A 2 0.31 22.16 -16.80
CA THR A 2 0.58 22.82 -15.52
C THR A 2 0.59 21.74 -14.41
N ALA A 3 1.53 21.82 -13.47
CA ALA A 3 1.56 20.94 -12.31
C ALA A 3 0.22 21.09 -11.55
N PRO A 4 -0.43 20.00 -11.13
CA PRO A 4 -1.69 20.07 -10.40
C PRO A 4 -1.48 20.85 -9.10
N ASN A 5 -2.41 21.75 -8.82
CA ASN A 5 -2.44 22.52 -7.57
C ASN A 5 -2.57 21.53 -6.38
N LEU A 6 -1.96 21.86 -5.24
CA LEU A 6 -2.01 21.08 -4.00
C LEU A 6 -3.43 20.65 -3.61
N PHE A 7 -4.41 21.57 -3.72
CA PHE A 7 -5.82 21.30 -3.41
C PHE A 7 -6.46 20.30 -4.40
N GLU A 8 -6.10 20.36 -5.67
CA GLU A 8 -6.58 19.42 -6.69
C GLU A 8 -6.04 18.01 -6.41
N GLN A 9 -4.80 17.91 -5.96
CA GLN A 9 -4.18 16.63 -5.60
C GLN A 9 -4.82 16.02 -4.36
N GLN A 10 -5.04 16.82 -3.31
CA GLN A 10 -5.75 16.38 -2.10
C GLN A 10 -7.16 15.88 -2.44
N ALA A 11 -7.92 16.64 -3.25
CA ALA A 11 -9.25 16.24 -3.70
C ALA A 11 -9.21 14.95 -4.54
N SER A 12 -8.21 14.82 -5.42
CA SER A 12 -8.00 13.59 -6.21
C SER A 12 -7.72 12.38 -5.33
N ASN A 13 -6.84 12.51 -4.34
CA ASN A 13 -6.48 11.41 -3.43
C ASN A 13 -7.66 11.00 -2.53
N ARG A 14 -8.45 11.96 -2.05
CA ARG A 14 -9.69 11.68 -1.31
C ARG A 14 -10.68 10.89 -2.18
N ARG A 15 -10.90 11.32 -3.43
CA ARG A 15 -11.79 10.64 -4.38
C ARG A 15 -11.29 9.24 -4.72
N ARG A 16 -9.99 9.07 -4.97
CA ARG A 16 -9.38 7.75 -5.23
C ARG A 16 -9.54 6.81 -4.04
N SER A 17 -9.39 7.30 -2.82
CA SER A 17 -9.61 6.49 -1.60
C SER A 17 -11.07 6.00 -1.51
N ILE A 18 -12.05 6.84 -1.85
CA ILE A 18 -13.47 6.45 -1.88
C ILE A 18 -13.70 5.39 -2.96
N TRP A 19 -13.21 5.63 -4.18
CA TRP A 19 -13.35 4.66 -5.27
C TRP A 19 -12.68 3.32 -4.97
N LEU A 20 -11.53 3.33 -4.28
CA LEU A 20 -10.85 2.13 -3.84
C LEU A 20 -11.73 1.32 -2.87
N VAL A 21 -12.28 1.96 -1.83
CA VAL A 21 -13.16 1.32 -0.85
C VAL A 21 -14.43 0.78 -1.52
N THR A 22 -15.05 1.59 -2.39
CA THR A 22 -16.26 1.19 -3.12
C THR A 22 -15.98 0.01 -4.04
N GLY A 23 -14.90 0.06 -4.81
CA GLY A 23 -14.49 -1.03 -5.70
C GLY A 23 -14.19 -2.32 -4.95
N PHE A 24 -13.57 -2.23 -3.77
CA PHE A 24 -13.30 -3.38 -2.91
C PHE A 24 -14.61 -4.04 -2.44
N ILE A 25 -15.56 -3.26 -1.95
CA ILE A 25 -16.86 -3.78 -1.50
C ILE A 25 -17.63 -4.41 -2.67
N ILE A 26 -17.67 -3.74 -3.83
CA ILE A 26 -18.32 -4.27 -5.04
C ILE A 26 -17.68 -5.59 -5.48
N PHE A 27 -16.35 -5.66 -5.46
CA PHE A 27 -15.60 -6.87 -5.82
C PHE A 27 -16.00 -8.07 -4.93
N PHE A 28 -16.01 -7.87 -3.62
CA PHE A 28 -16.38 -8.95 -2.69
C PHE A 28 -17.87 -9.29 -2.74
N ALA A 29 -18.74 -8.30 -2.97
CA ALA A 29 -20.15 -8.54 -3.25
C ALA A 29 -20.33 -9.42 -4.50
N TRP A 30 -19.63 -9.10 -5.59
CA TRP A 30 -19.64 -9.90 -6.80
C TRP A 30 -19.16 -11.34 -6.55
N VAL A 31 -18.08 -11.52 -5.80
CA VAL A 31 -17.57 -12.86 -5.44
C VAL A 31 -18.60 -13.63 -4.62
N GLY A 32 -19.18 -13.01 -3.60
CA GLY A 32 -20.17 -13.65 -2.72
C GLY A 32 -21.48 -13.99 -3.43
N PHE A 33 -22.10 -13.01 -4.08
CA PHE A 33 -23.37 -13.22 -4.81
C PHE A 33 -23.21 -14.09 -6.05
N GLY A 34 -22.02 -14.10 -6.69
CA GLY A 34 -21.72 -15.04 -7.78
C GLY A 34 -21.67 -16.49 -7.28
N GLY A 35 -21.13 -16.71 -6.07
CA GLY A 35 -21.18 -18.01 -5.40
C GLY A 35 -22.62 -18.46 -5.10
N ASP A 36 -23.45 -17.57 -4.56
CA ASP A 36 -24.88 -17.84 -4.32
C ASP A 36 -25.62 -18.17 -5.61
N ALA A 37 -25.37 -17.41 -6.69
CA ALA A 37 -25.97 -17.68 -8.00
C ALA A 37 -25.56 -19.06 -8.53
N GLY A 38 -24.32 -19.47 -8.35
CA GLY A 38 -23.85 -20.81 -8.70
C GLY A 38 -24.59 -21.90 -7.94
N LEU A 39 -24.71 -21.76 -6.60
CA LEU A 39 -25.43 -22.69 -5.76
C LEU A 39 -26.94 -22.72 -6.07
N TYR A 40 -27.54 -21.57 -6.36
CA TYR A 40 -28.92 -21.50 -6.80
C TYR A 40 -29.14 -22.30 -8.11
N LEU A 41 -28.31 -22.08 -9.11
CA LEU A 41 -28.40 -22.79 -10.38
C LEU A 41 -28.18 -24.31 -10.23
N GLU A 42 -27.34 -24.73 -9.30
CA GLU A 42 -27.10 -26.15 -9.02
C GLU A 42 -28.28 -26.82 -8.29
N THR A 43 -28.93 -26.08 -7.38
CA THR A 43 -29.93 -26.65 -6.46
C THR A 43 -31.38 -26.39 -6.87
N ARG A 44 -31.65 -25.50 -7.83
CA ARG A 44 -33.03 -25.11 -8.23
C ARG A 44 -33.87 -26.26 -8.73
N ASP A 45 -33.26 -27.20 -9.46
CA ASP A 45 -33.93 -28.36 -10.05
C ASP A 45 -33.72 -29.65 -9.21
N ALA A 46 -33.31 -29.51 -7.95
CA ALA A 46 -33.11 -30.63 -7.05
C ALA A 46 -34.47 -31.24 -6.63
N PRO A 47 -34.52 -32.54 -6.31
CA PRO A 47 -35.75 -33.22 -5.88
C PRO A 47 -36.39 -32.56 -4.64
N ALA A 48 -37.71 -32.64 -4.54
CA ALA A 48 -38.44 -32.17 -3.37
C ALA A 48 -37.89 -32.83 -2.09
N GLY A 49 -37.61 -32.03 -1.07
CA GLY A 49 -36.98 -32.47 0.19
C GLY A 49 -35.45 -32.34 0.22
N SER A 50 -34.80 -31.99 -0.93
CA SER A 50 -33.41 -31.63 -0.97
C SER A 50 -33.19 -30.15 -0.61
N TYR A 51 -31.92 -29.79 -0.35
CA TYR A 51 -31.57 -28.38 -0.11
C TYR A 51 -31.74 -27.55 -1.38
N HIS A 52 -32.43 -26.41 -1.25
CA HIS A 52 -32.59 -25.40 -2.29
C HIS A 52 -32.00 -24.08 -1.83
N HIS A 53 -31.06 -23.52 -2.60
CA HIS A 53 -30.37 -22.28 -2.28
C HIS A 53 -31.16 -21.06 -2.78
N PHE A 54 -32.12 -20.57 -2.00
CA PHE A 54 -32.93 -19.39 -2.38
C PHE A 54 -32.43 -18.08 -1.75
N ILE A 55 -31.77 -18.17 -0.59
CA ILE A 55 -31.32 -16.98 0.14
C ILE A 55 -29.84 -16.76 -0.15
N PRO A 56 -29.46 -15.60 -0.70
CA PRO A 56 -28.06 -15.31 -1.04
C PRO A 56 -27.24 -14.94 0.19
N PHE A 57 -27.17 -15.83 1.18
CA PHE A 57 -26.51 -15.55 2.46
C PHE A 57 -24.99 -15.40 2.33
N ILE A 58 -24.34 -16.08 1.36
CA ILE A 58 -22.91 -15.97 1.14
C ILE A 58 -22.58 -14.55 0.68
N GLY A 59 -23.31 -14.01 -0.30
CA GLY A 59 -23.14 -12.66 -0.80
C GLY A 59 -23.35 -11.62 0.30
N ILE A 60 -24.41 -11.80 1.11
CA ILE A 60 -24.69 -10.91 2.24
C ILE A 60 -23.52 -10.93 3.25
N VAL A 61 -23.12 -12.12 3.70
CA VAL A 61 -22.07 -12.28 4.71
C VAL A 61 -20.73 -11.75 4.20
N VAL A 62 -20.32 -12.12 2.97
CA VAL A 62 -19.05 -11.67 2.38
C VAL A 62 -19.05 -10.15 2.19
N THR A 63 -20.18 -9.56 1.77
CA THR A 63 -20.28 -8.09 1.61
C THR A 63 -20.19 -7.39 2.97
N LEU A 64 -20.86 -7.90 4.01
CA LEU A 64 -20.76 -7.36 5.36
C LEU A 64 -19.35 -7.47 5.93
N ILE A 65 -18.67 -8.59 5.70
CA ILE A 65 -17.25 -8.78 6.08
C ILE A 65 -16.37 -7.77 5.35
N ALA A 66 -16.56 -7.59 4.03
CA ALA A 66 -15.80 -6.62 3.26
C ALA A 66 -16.00 -5.18 3.78
N GLY A 67 -17.26 -4.81 4.07
CA GLY A 67 -17.58 -3.53 4.69
C GLY A 67 -16.93 -3.37 6.07
N GLY A 68 -16.99 -4.40 6.89
CA GLY A 68 -16.33 -4.45 8.21
C GLY A 68 -14.81 -4.30 8.12
N VAL A 69 -14.17 -4.99 7.17
CA VAL A 69 -12.74 -4.86 6.88
C VAL A 69 -12.38 -3.44 6.46
N CYS A 70 -13.16 -2.83 5.57
CA CYS A 70 -12.97 -1.44 5.15
C CYS A 70 -13.11 -0.47 6.33
N TRP A 71 -14.15 -0.61 7.12
CA TRP A 71 -14.40 0.22 8.31
C TRP A 71 -13.27 0.06 9.35
N TYR A 72 -12.87 -1.17 9.61
CA TYR A 72 -11.77 -1.47 10.54
C TYR A 72 -10.43 -0.92 10.02
N SER A 73 -10.13 -1.08 8.73
CA SER A 73 -8.93 -0.55 8.09
C SER A 73 -8.91 0.98 8.13
N TRP A 74 -10.08 1.61 7.98
CA TRP A 74 -10.22 3.05 8.15
C TRP A 74 -9.90 3.50 9.58
N LYS A 75 -10.35 2.76 10.60
CA LYS A 75 -10.16 3.12 12.00
C LYS A 75 -8.80 2.73 12.58
N LYS A 76 -8.26 1.58 12.18
CA LYS A 76 -7.10 0.93 12.81
C LYS A 76 -5.99 0.55 11.84
N GLY A 77 -6.13 0.83 10.54
CA GLY A 77 -5.18 0.40 9.51
C GLY A 77 -3.76 0.88 9.77
N ALA A 78 -3.59 2.14 10.15
CA ALA A 78 -2.29 2.73 10.49
C ALA A 78 -1.59 1.96 11.62
N ASN A 79 -2.28 1.71 12.72
CA ASN A 79 -1.72 0.99 13.86
C ASN A 79 -1.36 -0.46 13.49
N ARG A 80 -2.16 -1.12 12.63
CA ARG A 80 -1.86 -2.48 12.18
C ARG A 80 -0.59 -2.55 11.34
N VAL A 81 -0.36 -1.58 10.46
CA VAL A 81 0.89 -1.50 9.69
C VAL A 81 2.07 -1.37 10.65
N LEU A 82 2.00 -0.46 11.61
CA LEU A 82 3.05 -0.25 12.61
C LEU A 82 3.30 -1.52 13.45
N TRP A 83 2.24 -2.16 13.92
CA TRP A 83 2.36 -3.41 14.68
C TRP A 83 2.96 -4.57 13.84
N ALA A 84 2.59 -4.65 12.56
CA ALA A 84 3.11 -5.68 11.69
C ALA A 84 4.63 -5.55 11.41
N THR A 85 5.19 -4.35 11.58
CA THR A 85 6.64 -4.10 11.46
C THR A 85 7.38 -4.24 12.80
N GLY A 86 6.69 -4.56 13.89
CA GLY A 86 7.27 -4.59 15.23
C GLY A 86 7.64 -3.21 15.78
N ALA A 87 7.14 -2.12 15.17
CA ALA A 87 7.46 -0.76 15.59
C ALA A 87 6.93 -0.46 16.98
N TRP A 88 7.68 0.36 17.74
CA TRP A 88 7.25 0.93 19.01
C TRP A 88 7.16 2.45 18.92
N GLU A 89 6.23 3.03 19.67
CA GLU A 89 6.03 4.48 19.73
C GLU A 89 7.05 5.14 20.66
N VAL A 90 7.68 6.21 20.20
CA VAL A 90 8.60 7.04 20.99
C VAL A 90 7.78 8.10 21.71
N ILE A 91 7.37 7.81 22.94
CA ILE A 91 6.67 8.77 23.82
C ILE A 91 7.70 9.66 24.50
N GLU A 92 8.71 9.05 25.14
CA GLU A 92 9.85 9.72 25.74
C GLU A 92 11.12 9.18 25.07
N PRO A 93 11.94 10.06 24.46
CA PRO A 93 13.19 9.62 23.80
C PRO A 93 14.16 9.00 24.80
N ALA A 94 14.55 7.75 24.56
CA ALA A 94 15.46 7.01 25.42
C ALA A 94 16.94 7.35 25.16
N ASP A 95 17.27 7.81 23.95
CA ASP A 95 18.63 8.11 23.50
C ASP A 95 18.68 9.37 22.61
N ASP A 96 19.88 9.75 22.21
CA ASP A 96 20.10 10.96 21.39
C ASP A 96 19.56 10.80 19.96
N ASP A 97 19.57 9.59 19.40
CA ASP A 97 19.03 9.32 18.06
C ASP A 97 17.49 9.48 18.05
N GLN A 98 16.80 8.96 19.06
CA GLN A 98 15.37 9.16 19.21
C GLN A 98 15.02 10.62 19.48
N ARG A 99 15.81 11.30 20.28
CA ARG A 99 15.66 12.75 20.57
C ARG A 99 15.82 13.57 19.29
N ARG A 100 16.84 13.25 18.48
CA ARG A 100 17.07 13.86 17.16
C ARG A 100 15.88 13.64 16.23
N LEU A 101 15.35 12.42 16.17
CA LEU A 101 14.16 12.08 15.37
C LEU A 101 12.93 12.87 15.78
N VAL A 102 12.61 12.89 17.07
CA VAL A 102 11.44 13.61 17.61
C VAL A 102 11.51 15.10 17.30
N ASN A 103 12.69 15.70 17.46
CA ASN A 103 12.93 17.12 17.16
C ASN A 103 12.77 17.40 15.64
N VAL A 104 13.33 16.55 14.77
CA VAL A 104 13.21 16.70 13.33
C VAL A 104 11.76 16.56 12.86
N VAL A 105 11.01 15.60 13.41
CA VAL A 105 9.59 15.44 13.09
C VAL A 105 8.78 16.67 13.52
N GLU A 106 9.06 17.23 14.68
CA GLU A 106 8.39 18.44 15.17
C GLU A 106 8.70 19.67 14.30
N GLU A 107 9.96 19.87 13.95
CA GLU A 107 10.39 20.94 13.04
C GLU A 107 9.68 20.84 11.68
N MET A 108 9.64 19.65 11.11
CA MET A 108 8.99 19.44 9.81
C MET A 108 7.47 19.54 9.90
N ALA A 109 6.86 19.17 11.00
CA ALA A 109 5.44 19.39 11.25
C ALA A 109 5.09 20.90 11.25
N ILE A 110 5.89 21.69 11.95
CA ILE A 110 5.76 23.16 11.97
C ILE A 110 5.94 23.74 10.57
N ALA A 111 7.01 23.34 9.86
CA ALA A 111 7.30 23.81 8.50
C ALA A 111 6.18 23.44 7.52
N ALA A 112 5.58 22.26 7.64
CA ALA A 112 4.48 21.80 6.79
C ALA A 112 3.12 22.40 7.18
N GLY A 113 2.99 23.05 8.34
CA GLY A 113 1.72 23.54 8.89
C GLY A 113 0.77 22.40 9.27
N LEU A 114 1.30 21.29 9.78
CA LEU A 114 0.56 20.10 10.17
C LEU A 114 0.67 19.82 11.67
N PRO A 115 -0.31 19.12 12.26
CA PRO A 115 -0.15 18.56 13.60
C PRO A 115 1.07 17.63 13.65
N LYS A 116 1.79 17.59 14.78
CA LYS A 116 2.92 16.68 14.99
C LYS A 116 2.44 15.23 14.88
N PRO A 117 2.97 14.43 13.94
CA PRO A 117 2.69 13.01 13.84
C PRO A 117 3.23 12.26 15.05
N ARG A 118 2.65 11.08 15.33
CA ARG A 118 3.26 10.14 16.27
C ARG A 118 4.55 9.58 15.66
N VAL A 119 5.56 9.43 16.51
CA VAL A 119 6.90 9.00 16.11
C VAL A 119 7.10 7.54 16.50
N TRP A 120 7.55 6.72 15.56
CA TRP A 120 7.75 5.29 15.76
C TRP A 120 9.14 4.86 15.29
N VAL A 121 9.71 3.87 15.96
CA VAL A 121 10.97 3.23 15.57
C VAL A 121 10.70 1.76 15.27
N VAL A 122 11.26 1.28 14.16
CA VAL A 122 11.18 -0.11 13.71
C VAL A 122 12.51 -0.80 14.03
N PRO A 123 12.51 -2.00 14.68
CA PRO A 123 13.73 -2.74 15.00
C PRO A 123 14.29 -3.43 13.75
N ASP A 124 14.86 -2.66 12.84
CA ASP A 124 15.48 -3.16 11.62
C ASP A 124 16.78 -2.44 11.35
N SER A 125 17.80 -3.19 10.93
CA SER A 125 19.14 -2.65 10.62
C SER A 125 19.21 -2.00 9.24
N ASP A 126 18.28 -2.32 8.33
CA ASP A 126 18.21 -1.71 7.02
C ASP A 126 17.63 -0.29 7.11
N PRO A 127 18.22 0.70 6.43
CA PRO A 127 17.75 2.09 6.52
C PRO A 127 16.47 2.30 5.69
N ASN A 128 15.35 2.53 6.36
CA ASN A 128 14.08 2.81 5.72
C ASN A 128 13.19 3.72 6.59
N ALA A 129 12.19 4.34 5.94
CA ALA A 129 11.18 5.17 6.60
C ALA A 129 9.84 5.06 5.87
N PHE A 130 8.76 5.31 6.58
CA PHE A 130 7.42 5.41 5.98
C PHE A 130 6.48 6.25 6.85
N ALA A 131 5.49 6.84 6.20
CA ALA A 131 4.36 7.47 6.87
C ALA A 131 3.09 6.64 6.72
N THR A 132 2.24 6.65 7.76
CA THR A 132 0.94 6.00 7.75
C THR A 132 -0.10 6.88 8.43
N GLY A 133 -1.38 6.64 8.15
CA GLY A 133 -2.49 7.40 8.69
C GLY A 133 -3.52 7.78 7.64
N ILE A 134 -4.77 8.00 8.06
CA ILE A 134 -5.87 8.37 7.17
C ILE A 134 -6.09 9.87 7.05
N ASP A 135 -5.53 10.64 7.96
CA ASP A 135 -5.54 12.10 7.94
C ASP A 135 -4.34 12.66 8.74
N PRO A 136 -4.01 13.96 8.58
CA PRO A 136 -2.87 14.56 9.25
C PRO A 136 -2.93 14.50 10.80
N ARG A 137 -4.12 14.42 11.40
CA ARG A 137 -4.27 14.35 12.87
C ARG A 137 -3.99 12.97 13.41
N SER A 138 -4.13 11.94 12.58
CA SER A 138 -3.89 10.53 12.92
C SER A 138 -2.62 9.98 12.27
N ALA A 139 -1.80 10.85 11.69
CA ALA A 139 -0.57 10.48 11.03
C ALA A 139 0.48 9.94 12.01
N SER A 140 1.26 9.00 11.52
CA SER A 140 2.43 8.45 12.20
C SER A 140 3.59 8.40 11.21
N ILE A 141 4.80 8.71 11.68
CA ILE A 141 6.05 8.52 10.93
C ILE A 141 6.83 7.43 11.65
N ALA A 142 7.25 6.43 10.90
CA ALA A 142 8.07 5.34 11.36
C ALA A 142 9.42 5.33 10.62
N VAL A 143 10.50 5.16 11.37
CA VAL A 143 11.85 5.02 10.82
C VAL A 143 12.51 3.78 11.40
N THR A 144 13.40 3.14 10.65
CA THR A 144 14.17 2.01 11.15
C THR A 144 15.34 2.49 12.00
N GLU A 145 15.82 1.64 12.93
CA GLU A 145 17.07 1.92 13.65
C GLU A 145 18.25 2.10 12.68
N GLY A 146 18.28 1.31 11.60
CA GLY A 146 19.30 1.44 10.56
C GLY A 146 19.33 2.83 9.93
N LEU A 147 18.17 3.43 9.68
CA LEU A 147 18.08 4.79 9.15
C LEU A 147 18.64 5.83 10.14
N LEU A 148 18.31 5.70 11.41
CA LEU A 148 18.82 6.62 12.46
C LEU A 148 20.34 6.57 12.59
N ARG A 149 20.95 5.38 12.42
CA ARG A 149 22.42 5.20 12.44
C ARG A 149 23.11 5.70 11.17
N THR A 150 22.44 5.61 10.01
CA THR A 150 23.02 5.91 8.70
C THR A 150 22.98 7.39 8.36
N LEU A 151 21.88 8.06 8.71
CA LEU A 151 21.63 9.44 8.31
C LEU A 151 22.08 10.44 9.36
N ASN A 152 22.70 11.52 8.89
CA ASN A 152 22.90 12.71 9.72
C ASN A 152 21.60 13.50 9.90
N ARG A 153 21.62 14.59 10.68
CA ARG A 153 20.43 15.36 11.00
C ARG A 153 19.76 15.99 9.76
N GLU A 154 20.53 16.52 8.84
CA GLU A 154 20.00 17.19 7.65
C GLU A 154 19.39 16.17 6.67
N GLU A 155 20.04 15.03 6.51
CA GLU A 155 19.56 13.91 5.70
C GLU A 155 18.25 13.33 6.27
N LEU A 156 18.20 13.14 7.60
CA LEU A 156 16.98 12.72 8.31
C LEU A 156 15.86 13.74 8.14
N GLN A 157 16.18 15.04 8.20
CA GLN A 157 15.23 16.13 7.97
C GLN A 157 14.66 16.06 6.54
N GLY A 158 15.49 15.76 5.53
CA GLY A 158 15.07 15.55 4.16
C GLY A 158 14.08 14.40 4.02
N VAL A 159 14.37 13.24 4.63
CA VAL A 159 13.49 12.06 4.63
C VAL A 159 12.18 12.34 5.35
N VAL A 160 12.23 12.91 6.56
CA VAL A 160 11.01 13.24 7.31
C VAL A 160 10.16 14.27 6.58
N ALA A 161 10.77 15.26 5.93
CA ALA A 161 10.04 16.23 5.10
C ALA A 161 9.34 15.57 3.90
N HIS A 162 9.98 14.55 3.30
CA HIS A 162 9.38 13.74 2.24
C HIS A 162 8.14 12.99 2.76
N GLU A 163 8.24 12.31 3.89
CA GLU A 163 7.12 11.63 4.53
C GLU A 163 5.98 12.60 4.93
N MET A 164 6.35 13.78 5.45
CA MET A 164 5.38 14.85 5.76
C MET A 164 4.63 15.34 4.53
N SER A 165 5.27 15.34 3.35
CA SER A 165 4.59 15.67 2.10
C SER A 165 3.47 14.69 1.78
N HIS A 166 3.68 13.39 1.98
CA HIS A 166 2.66 12.37 1.80
C HIS A 166 1.48 12.53 2.78
N VAL A 167 1.78 12.87 4.04
CA VAL A 167 0.75 13.19 5.04
C VAL A 167 -0.08 14.40 4.58
N ARG A 168 0.58 15.48 4.17
CA ARG A 168 -0.05 16.73 3.71
C ARG A 168 -0.98 16.51 2.52
N ASN A 169 -0.59 15.63 1.59
CA ASN A 169 -1.30 15.37 0.35
C ASN A 169 -2.37 14.27 0.47
N PHE A 170 -2.58 13.69 1.65
CA PHE A 170 -3.43 12.52 1.88
C PHE A 170 -3.01 11.28 1.07
N ASP A 171 -1.76 11.20 0.65
CA ASP A 171 -1.19 10.02 0.02
C ASP A 171 -1.20 8.86 1.00
N THR A 172 -0.82 9.12 2.27
CA THR A 172 -0.82 8.14 3.37
C THR A 172 -2.17 7.47 3.56
N ARG A 173 -3.28 8.20 3.39
CA ARG A 173 -4.64 7.63 3.44
C ARG A 173 -4.83 6.53 2.40
N LEU A 174 -4.54 6.85 1.14
CA LEU A 174 -4.70 5.91 0.02
C LEU A 174 -3.81 4.69 0.22
N MET A 175 -2.55 4.91 0.61
CA MET A 175 -1.55 3.87 0.84
C MET A 175 -1.92 2.95 2.01
N THR A 176 -2.34 3.53 3.14
CA THR A 176 -2.77 2.77 4.33
C THR A 176 -3.99 1.90 4.03
N LEU A 177 -4.95 2.43 3.27
CA LEU A 177 -6.13 1.65 2.84
C LEU A 177 -5.73 0.53 1.88
N LEU A 178 -4.86 0.81 0.90
CA LEU A 178 -4.33 -0.21 -0.01
C LEU A 178 -3.61 -1.34 0.74
N ALA A 179 -2.70 -1.00 1.67
CA ALA A 179 -1.98 -1.99 2.48
C ALA A 179 -2.94 -2.91 3.25
N ALA A 180 -3.95 -2.31 3.89
CA ALA A 180 -4.93 -3.06 4.66
C ALA A 180 -5.82 -3.98 3.79
N MET A 181 -6.22 -3.51 2.62
CA MET A 181 -7.06 -4.27 1.68
C MET A 181 -6.28 -5.40 1.00
N VAL A 182 -5.05 -5.13 0.56
CA VAL A 182 -4.16 -6.16 0.00
C VAL A 182 -3.87 -7.24 1.03
N GLY A 183 -3.59 -6.85 2.28
CA GLY A 183 -3.43 -7.79 3.39
C GLY A 183 -4.67 -8.65 3.62
N ALA A 184 -5.87 -8.07 3.53
CA ALA A 184 -7.13 -8.82 3.66
C ALA A 184 -7.31 -9.83 2.50
N ILE A 185 -7.03 -9.44 1.26
CA ILE A 185 -7.11 -10.34 0.09
C ILE A 185 -6.10 -11.49 0.24
N ALA A 186 -4.86 -11.21 0.66
CA ALA A 186 -3.85 -12.22 0.88
C ALA A 186 -4.28 -13.25 1.93
N LEU A 187 -4.80 -12.80 3.08
CA LEU A 187 -5.31 -13.67 4.13
C LEU A 187 -6.49 -14.54 3.66
N MET A 188 -7.38 -13.99 2.83
CA MET A 188 -8.49 -14.76 2.25
C MET A 188 -7.99 -15.80 1.26
N SER A 189 -7.03 -15.44 0.39
CA SER A 189 -6.42 -16.37 -0.57
C SER A 189 -5.70 -17.52 0.13
N ASP A 190 -4.96 -17.23 1.20
CA ASP A 190 -4.28 -18.24 2.01
C ASP A 190 -5.28 -19.12 2.79
N GLY A 191 -6.36 -18.54 3.30
CA GLY A 191 -7.46 -19.25 3.94
C GLY A 191 -8.13 -20.22 2.97
N LEU A 192 -8.49 -19.76 1.77
CA LEU A 192 -9.07 -20.58 0.72
C LEU A 192 -8.11 -21.67 0.26
N GLY A 193 -6.83 -21.36 0.06
CA GLY A 193 -5.79 -22.31 -0.31
C GLY A 193 -5.59 -23.41 0.74
N ARG A 194 -5.68 -23.08 2.03
CA ARG A 194 -5.65 -24.06 3.14
C ARG A 194 -6.91 -24.92 3.16
N MET A 195 -8.08 -24.32 2.94
CA MET A 195 -9.36 -25.01 2.87
C MET A 195 -9.41 -26.04 1.73
N LEU A 196 -8.91 -25.67 0.56
CA LEU A 196 -8.82 -26.56 -0.61
C LEU A 196 -7.77 -27.67 -0.40
N ARG A 197 -6.61 -27.38 0.19
CA ARG A 197 -5.57 -28.38 0.49
C ARG A 197 -5.90 -29.28 1.68
N GLY A 198 -6.62 -28.74 2.67
CA GLY A 198 -7.07 -29.48 3.86
C GLY A 198 -8.23 -30.44 3.60
N GLY A 199 -8.67 -30.58 2.34
CA GLY A 199 -9.72 -31.51 1.97
C GLY A 199 -11.01 -31.25 2.74
N VAL A 200 -11.56 -30.03 2.69
CA VAL A 200 -12.98 -29.85 3.01
C VAL A 200 -13.75 -30.72 2.03
N ARG A 201 -14.03 -31.93 2.45
CA ARG A 201 -15.06 -32.77 1.87
C ARG A 201 -16.38 -32.02 2.10
N ILE A 202 -16.67 -31.07 1.20
CA ILE A 202 -18.02 -30.54 1.06
C ILE A 202 -18.85 -31.78 0.79
N GLY A 203 -19.69 -32.15 1.75
CA GLY A 203 -20.36 -33.41 1.88
C GLY A 203 -20.98 -33.96 0.59
N ALA A 204 -20.18 -34.63 -0.21
CA ALA A 204 -20.66 -35.66 -1.06
C ALA A 204 -20.92 -36.85 -0.11
N GLY A 205 -22.14 -36.89 0.43
CA GLY A 205 -22.64 -38.04 1.16
C GLY A 205 -22.36 -39.28 0.33
N ARG A 206 -21.43 -40.08 0.81
CA ARG A 206 -21.14 -41.40 0.26
C ARG A 206 -22.31 -42.31 0.61
N GLY A 207 -23.45 -42.07 -0.05
CA GLY A 207 -24.49 -43.09 -0.18
C GLY A 207 -23.97 -44.16 -1.12
N SER A 208 -23.56 -45.28 -0.54
CA SER A 208 -23.36 -46.51 -1.28
C SER A 208 -24.69 -46.95 -1.90
N GLY A 209 -24.77 -46.94 -3.23
CA GLY A 209 -25.94 -47.44 -3.96
C GLY A 209 -25.70 -47.30 -5.45
N GLY A 210 -25.45 -48.42 -6.13
CA GLY A 210 -25.21 -48.50 -7.57
C GLY A 210 -26.41 -48.03 -8.41
N GLY A 211 -26.15 -47.43 -9.56
CA GLY A 211 -27.16 -47.07 -10.51
C GLY A 211 -26.57 -46.12 -11.57
N GLY A 212 -26.14 -46.66 -12.72
CA GLY A 212 -25.68 -45.85 -13.84
C GLY A 212 -26.87 -45.04 -14.41
N GLY A 213 -26.85 -43.76 -14.20
CA GLY A 213 -27.70 -42.78 -14.85
C GLY A 213 -26.81 -41.68 -15.39
N LYS A 214 -26.58 -41.65 -16.70
CA LYS A 214 -26.08 -40.48 -17.43
C LYS A 214 -27.14 -39.37 -17.35
N SER A 215 -27.13 -38.64 -16.27
CA SER A 215 -27.85 -37.37 -16.17
C SER A 215 -27.02 -36.34 -16.94
N GLY A 216 -27.34 -36.14 -18.22
CA GLY A 216 -26.92 -34.98 -18.96
C GLY A 216 -27.49 -33.74 -18.24
N LYS A 217 -26.67 -33.11 -17.37
CA LYS A 217 -26.95 -31.77 -16.87
C LYS A 217 -26.78 -30.82 -18.06
N ASP A 218 -27.88 -30.45 -18.71
CA ASP A 218 -27.92 -29.28 -19.56
C ASP A 218 -27.64 -28.04 -18.66
N SER A 219 -26.38 -27.82 -18.39
CA SER A 219 -25.93 -26.56 -17.80
C SER A 219 -26.30 -25.48 -18.81
N SER A 220 -27.22 -24.60 -18.45
CA SER A 220 -27.60 -23.51 -19.35
C SER A 220 -26.31 -22.77 -19.75
N PRO A 221 -26.11 -22.43 -21.04
CA PRO A 221 -24.91 -21.72 -21.49
C PRO A 221 -24.61 -20.49 -20.65
N VAL A 222 -25.64 -19.83 -20.16
CA VAL A 222 -25.55 -18.65 -19.26
C VAL A 222 -24.94 -19.02 -17.90
N GLY A 223 -25.34 -20.15 -17.29
CA GLY A 223 -24.78 -20.61 -16.02
C GLY A 223 -23.29 -20.93 -16.12
N LEU A 224 -22.89 -21.56 -17.22
CA LEU A 224 -21.49 -21.85 -17.48
C LEU A 224 -20.68 -20.56 -17.69
N ILE A 225 -21.19 -19.57 -18.42
CA ILE A 225 -20.53 -18.27 -18.62
C ILE A 225 -20.36 -17.55 -17.28
N VAL A 226 -21.40 -17.50 -16.43
CA VAL A 226 -21.31 -16.87 -15.09
C VAL A 226 -20.27 -17.56 -14.22
N LEU A 227 -20.24 -18.89 -14.21
CA LEU A 227 -19.24 -19.66 -13.46
C LEU A 227 -17.82 -19.38 -13.96
N VAL A 228 -17.60 -19.37 -15.26
CA VAL A 228 -16.27 -19.08 -15.87
C VAL A 228 -15.84 -17.67 -15.51
N LEU A 229 -16.70 -16.66 -15.64
CA LEU A 229 -16.40 -15.28 -15.25
C LEU A 229 -16.09 -15.16 -13.76
N TRP A 230 -16.81 -15.87 -12.92
CA TRP A 230 -16.59 -15.87 -11.48
C TRP A 230 -15.23 -16.49 -11.12
N VAL A 231 -14.90 -17.67 -11.66
CA VAL A 231 -13.60 -18.32 -11.46
C VAL A 231 -12.46 -17.45 -12.00
N LEU A 232 -12.64 -16.86 -13.18
CA LEU A 232 -11.66 -15.96 -13.77
C LEU A 232 -11.41 -14.74 -12.88
N THR A 233 -12.45 -14.19 -12.26
CA THR A 233 -12.35 -13.08 -11.30
C THR A 233 -11.48 -13.46 -10.10
N LEU A 234 -11.62 -14.67 -9.55
CA LEU A 234 -10.81 -15.15 -8.42
C LEU A 234 -9.33 -15.31 -8.82
N ILE A 235 -9.06 -15.78 -10.04
CA ILE A 235 -7.70 -15.93 -10.57
C ILE A 235 -7.04 -14.57 -10.80
N ILE A 236 -7.80 -13.57 -11.26
CA ILE A 236 -7.29 -12.23 -11.58
C ILE A 236 -7.14 -11.36 -10.31
N ALA A 237 -7.82 -11.68 -9.21
CA ALA A 237 -7.79 -10.89 -7.99
C ALA A 237 -6.37 -10.54 -7.48
N PRO A 238 -5.40 -11.49 -7.41
CA PRO A 238 -4.02 -11.18 -7.02
C PRO A 238 -3.32 -10.22 -7.99
N VAL A 239 -3.63 -10.33 -9.29
CA VAL A 239 -3.07 -9.45 -10.33
C VAL A 239 -3.61 -8.04 -10.17
N ILE A 240 -4.93 -7.89 -9.94
CA ILE A 240 -5.56 -6.60 -9.67
C ILE A 240 -4.97 -5.97 -8.41
N SER A 241 -4.76 -6.77 -7.36
CA SER A 241 -4.11 -6.29 -6.12
C SER A 241 -2.72 -5.71 -6.38
N ARG A 242 -1.91 -6.38 -7.20
CA ARG A 242 -0.60 -5.87 -7.62
C ARG A 242 -0.71 -4.62 -8.49
N LEU A 243 -1.60 -4.59 -9.46
CA LEU A 243 -1.82 -3.43 -10.31
C LEU A 243 -2.28 -2.20 -9.52
N LEU A 244 -3.10 -2.39 -8.47
CA LEU A 244 -3.49 -1.32 -7.57
C LEU A 244 -2.30 -0.76 -6.76
N GLN A 245 -1.36 -1.61 -6.34
CA GLN A 245 -0.12 -1.17 -5.67
C GLN A 245 0.75 -0.33 -6.61
N VAL A 246 0.91 -0.76 -7.86
CA VAL A 246 1.70 -0.06 -8.89
C VAL A 246 1.03 1.23 -9.38
N ALA A 247 -0.31 1.32 -9.32
CA ALA A 247 -1.05 2.55 -9.66
C ALA A 247 -0.76 3.74 -8.72
N VAL A 248 0.06 3.51 -7.69
CA VAL A 248 0.73 4.54 -6.90
C VAL A 248 1.67 5.33 -7.81
N SER A 249 1.21 6.48 -8.25
CA SER A 249 1.82 7.24 -9.33
C SER A 249 3.22 7.74 -8.98
N ARG A 250 4.23 7.43 -9.81
CA ARG A 250 5.60 8.00 -9.77
C ARG A 250 5.60 9.54 -9.69
N LYS A 251 4.58 10.21 -10.21
CA LYS A 251 4.42 11.67 -10.12
C LYS A 251 4.27 12.16 -8.67
N ARG A 252 3.73 11.33 -7.77
CA ARG A 252 3.58 11.69 -6.36
C ARG A 252 4.91 11.72 -5.64
N GLU A 253 5.80 10.77 -5.95
CA GLU A 253 7.15 10.72 -5.41
C GLU A 253 7.94 11.98 -5.79
N TYR A 254 7.92 12.36 -7.07
CA TYR A 254 8.58 13.59 -7.51
C TYR A 254 8.00 14.86 -6.89
N LEU A 255 6.70 14.85 -6.59
CA LEU A 255 6.09 15.98 -5.89
C LEU A 255 6.45 15.97 -4.41
N ALA A 256 6.53 14.80 -3.78
CA ALA A 256 6.99 14.67 -2.40
C ALA A 256 8.44 15.14 -2.26
N ASP A 257 9.33 14.75 -3.19
CA ASP A 257 10.70 15.24 -3.26
C ASP A 257 10.78 16.77 -3.40
N ALA A 258 9.98 17.34 -4.31
CA ALA A 258 9.94 18.80 -4.51
C ALA A 258 9.38 19.53 -3.28
N THR A 259 8.37 18.95 -2.61
CA THR A 259 7.81 19.54 -1.38
C THR A 259 8.82 19.42 -0.23
N ALA A 260 9.53 18.30 -0.10
CA ALA A 260 10.59 18.13 0.89
C ALA A 260 11.71 19.17 0.68
N ALA A 261 12.12 19.37 -0.59
CA ALA A 261 13.10 20.39 -0.93
C ALA A 261 12.63 21.81 -0.56
N GLN A 262 11.33 22.10 -0.69
CA GLN A 262 10.75 23.39 -0.26
C GLN A 262 10.71 23.53 1.25
N LEU A 263 10.31 22.49 1.98
CA LEU A 263 10.20 22.51 3.44
C LEU A 263 11.57 22.66 4.12
N THR A 264 12.56 21.92 3.65
CA THR A 264 13.91 21.90 4.22
C THR A 264 14.81 23.01 3.68
N ARG A 265 14.50 23.57 2.50
CA ARG A 265 15.40 24.40 1.70
C ARG A 265 16.79 23.76 1.46
N ASN A 266 16.87 22.45 1.57
CA ASN A 266 18.08 21.68 1.37
C ASN A 266 17.82 20.41 0.56
N PRO A 267 17.58 20.53 -0.77
CA PRO A 267 17.34 19.36 -1.63
C PRO A 267 18.56 18.44 -1.72
N GLY A 268 19.77 18.97 -1.47
CA GLY A 268 21.01 18.18 -1.46
C GLY A 268 21.03 17.15 -0.35
N ALA A 269 20.50 17.48 0.83
CA ALA A 269 20.44 16.55 1.96
C ALA A 269 19.54 15.33 1.66
N LEU A 270 18.36 15.56 1.05
CA LEU A 270 17.48 14.44 0.64
C LEU A 270 18.15 13.61 -0.47
N ALA A 271 18.88 14.23 -1.41
CA ALA A 271 19.62 13.49 -2.43
C ALA A 271 20.70 12.59 -1.79
N ALA A 272 21.47 13.12 -0.84
CA ALA A 272 22.49 12.35 -0.11
C ALA A 272 21.86 11.20 0.73
N ALA A 273 20.73 11.46 1.37
CA ALA A 273 19.97 10.42 2.07
C ALA A 273 19.59 9.28 1.12
N LEU A 274 18.98 9.59 -0.03
CA LEU A 274 18.58 8.58 -1.02
C LEU A 274 19.76 7.78 -1.57
N GLU A 275 20.93 8.41 -1.77
CA GLU A 275 22.16 7.71 -2.18
C GLU A 275 22.61 6.71 -1.12
N LYS A 276 22.57 7.08 0.17
CA LYS A 276 22.91 6.17 1.27
C LYS A 276 21.92 5.01 1.38
N LEU A 277 20.62 5.28 1.24
CA LEU A 277 19.59 4.25 1.26
C LEU A 277 19.75 3.28 0.08
N ALA A 278 20.09 3.80 -1.11
CA ALA A 278 20.33 2.96 -2.28
C ALA A 278 21.58 2.07 -2.15
N ALA A 279 22.56 2.52 -1.37
CA ALA A 279 23.81 1.76 -1.12
C ALA A 279 23.63 0.68 -0.05
N ALA A 280 22.53 0.66 0.69
CA ALA A 280 22.23 -0.39 1.66
C ALA A 280 22.02 -1.73 0.93
N SER A 281 22.70 -2.77 1.41
CA SER A 281 22.77 -4.06 0.72
C SER A 281 21.77 -5.09 1.21
N GLU A 282 21.08 -4.84 2.33
CA GLU A 282 20.18 -5.80 2.94
C GLU A 282 18.70 -5.38 2.71
N PRO A 283 17.81 -6.35 2.43
CA PRO A 283 16.37 -6.06 2.35
C PRO A 283 15.79 -5.79 3.75
N THR A 284 14.89 -4.84 3.87
CA THR A 284 14.18 -4.54 5.12
C THR A 284 13.27 -5.71 5.50
N ARG A 285 13.70 -6.56 6.44
CA ARG A 285 13.03 -7.82 6.78
C ARG A 285 11.76 -7.64 7.60
N SER A 286 11.68 -6.59 8.39
CA SER A 286 10.53 -6.28 9.24
C SER A 286 9.33 -5.74 8.45
N ILE A 287 9.54 -5.30 7.21
CA ILE A 287 8.49 -4.74 6.37
C ILE A 287 7.98 -5.79 5.38
N THR A 288 6.77 -6.28 5.62
CA THR A 288 6.14 -7.27 4.74
C THR A 288 5.71 -6.68 3.40
N ASN A 289 5.53 -7.54 2.38
CA ASN A 289 5.08 -7.15 1.03
C ASN A 289 3.81 -6.26 1.02
N GLY A 290 2.95 -6.36 2.05
CA GLY A 290 1.75 -5.53 2.17
C GLY A 290 2.04 -4.06 2.52
N ALA A 291 3.17 -3.76 3.17
CA ALA A 291 3.58 -2.42 3.59
C ALA A 291 4.73 -1.85 2.74
N ALA A 292 5.33 -2.65 1.85
CA ALA A 292 6.49 -2.27 1.05
C ALA A 292 6.28 -0.96 0.25
N HIS A 293 5.08 -0.76 -0.28
CA HIS A 293 4.72 0.44 -1.05
C HIS A 293 4.54 1.71 -0.22
N LEU A 294 4.64 1.61 1.11
CA LEU A 294 4.65 2.76 2.03
C LEU A 294 6.06 3.33 2.22
N CYS A 295 7.09 2.54 1.97
CA CYS A 295 8.48 2.84 2.28
C CYS A 295 9.07 3.85 1.30
N ILE A 296 10.02 4.67 1.76
CA ILE A 296 10.75 5.63 0.90
C ILE A 296 11.60 4.93 -0.16
N VAL A 297 12.09 3.73 0.16
CA VAL A 297 12.79 2.80 -0.73
C VAL A 297 12.09 1.45 -0.67
N ASP A 298 11.85 0.83 -1.82
CA ASP A 298 11.21 -0.48 -1.88
C ASP A 298 12.09 -1.54 -1.19
N PRO A 299 11.64 -2.14 -0.08
CA PRO A 299 12.41 -3.11 0.68
C PRO A 299 12.67 -4.41 -0.07
N THR A 300 12.04 -4.63 -1.22
CA THR A 300 12.13 -5.89 -1.99
C THR A 300 13.07 -5.81 -3.19
N THR A 301 13.51 -4.62 -3.61
CA THR A 301 14.24 -4.42 -4.88
C THR A 301 15.74 -4.67 -4.80
N ASN A 302 16.34 -4.76 -3.62
CA ASN A 302 17.79 -5.02 -3.50
C ASN A 302 18.25 -6.40 -4.06
N THR A 303 17.30 -7.34 -4.30
CA THR A 303 17.62 -8.66 -4.87
C THR A 303 17.39 -8.78 -6.38
N PHE A 304 16.78 -7.78 -7.03
CA PHE A 304 16.37 -7.85 -8.45
C PHE A 304 16.95 -6.76 -9.35
N SER A 305 17.72 -5.82 -8.81
CA SER A 305 18.17 -4.60 -9.52
C SER A 305 19.06 -4.85 -10.74
N GLU A 306 19.68 -6.03 -10.92
CA GLU A 306 20.52 -6.34 -12.09
C GLU A 306 19.77 -7.00 -13.25
N ARG A 307 18.49 -7.35 -13.12
CA ARG A 307 17.70 -8.04 -14.15
C ARG A 307 16.46 -7.29 -14.65
N GLU A 308 16.34 -6.01 -14.33
CA GLU A 308 15.15 -5.23 -14.73
C GLU A 308 15.20 -4.83 -16.21
N GLY A 309 14.61 -5.67 -17.05
CA GLY A 309 14.11 -5.27 -18.35
C GLY A 309 12.88 -4.36 -18.21
N VAL A 310 12.42 -3.78 -19.33
CA VAL A 310 11.26 -2.84 -19.43
C VAL A 310 10.02 -3.26 -18.62
N LEU A 311 9.84 -4.55 -18.33
CA LEU A 311 8.74 -5.08 -17.52
C LEU A 311 8.94 -4.83 -16.02
N GLY A 312 10.17 -4.89 -15.49
CA GLY A 312 10.44 -4.58 -14.08
C GLY A 312 10.11 -3.12 -13.75
N ASP A 313 10.46 -2.22 -14.67
CA ASP A 313 10.17 -0.79 -14.56
C ASP A 313 8.65 -0.46 -14.52
N ILE A 314 7.82 -1.26 -15.19
CA ILE A 314 6.35 -1.07 -15.20
C ILE A 314 5.73 -1.44 -13.84
N PHE A 315 6.32 -2.40 -13.14
CA PHE A 315 5.80 -2.92 -11.86
C PHE A 315 6.47 -2.32 -10.62
N ALA A 316 7.46 -1.44 -10.77
CA ALA A 316 8.09 -0.75 -9.66
C ALA A 316 7.11 0.25 -9.00
N SER A 317 6.95 0.15 -7.68
CA SER A 317 6.09 1.04 -6.88
C SER A 317 6.64 2.48 -6.80
N HIS A 318 7.96 2.65 -6.91
CA HIS A 318 8.67 3.93 -6.84
C HIS A 318 9.45 4.21 -8.14
N PRO A 319 9.71 5.50 -8.46
CA PRO A 319 10.62 5.83 -9.54
C PRO A 319 12.04 5.42 -9.16
N PRO A 320 12.91 5.12 -10.16
CA PRO A 320 14.29 4.80 -9.90
C PRO A 320 14.98 5.86 -9.04
N ILE A 321 15.66 5.45 -7.97
CA ILE A 321 16.31 6.35 -7.00
C ILE A 321 17.30 7.29 -7.72
N ALA A 322 18.04 6.77 -8.70
CA ALA A 322 18.97 7.57 -9.51
C ALA A 322 18.29 8.78 -10.16
N GLN A 323 17.05 8.64 -10.67
CA GLN A 323 16.32 9.75 -11.27
C GLN A 323 15.86 10.77 -10.23
N ARG A 324 15.47 10.33 -9.03
CA ARG A 324 15.12 11.20 -7.91
C ARG A 324 16.34 12.03 -7.48
N VAL A 325 17.48 11.37 -7.30
CA VAL A 325 18.76 12.01 -6.94
C VAL A 325 19.18 13.05 -7.96
N ILE A 326 19.15 12.73 -9.26
CA ILE A 326 19.51 13.69 -10.35
C ILE A 326 18.63 14.94 -10.26
N ARG A 327 17.32 14.78 -10.06
CA ARG A 327 16.38 15.92 -9.97
C ARG A 327 16.64 16.77 -8.73
N LEU A 328 16.88 16.17 -7.58
CA LEU A 328 17.19 16.87 -6.33
C LEU A 328 18.52 17.62 -6.41
N LYS A 329 19.56 17.01 -6.98
CA LYS A 329 20.85 17.69 -7.25
C LYS A 329 20.67 18.87 -8.22
N GLY A 330 19.81 18.71 -9.23
CA GLY A 330 19.44 19.81 -10.13
C GLY A 330 18.76 20.98 -9.39
N MET A 331 17.86 20.69 -8.45
CA MET A 331 17.22 21.70 -7.60
C MET A 331 18.26 22.39 -6.70
N ALA A 332 19.17 21.64 -6.08
CA ALA A 332 20.24 22.18 -5.23
C ALA A 332 21.15 23.14 -6.03
N TYR A 333 21.54 22.74 -7.23
CA TYR A 333 22.34 23.61 -8.11
C TYR A 333 21.62 24.91 -8.49
N GLN A 334 20.33 24.83 -8.83
CA GLN A 334 19.53 26.03 -9.17
C GLN A 334 19.36 26.95 -7.96
N GLN A 335 19.21 26.41 -6.78
CA GLN A 335 19.14 27.17 -5.54
C GLN A 335 20.46 27.90 -5.26
N ALA A 336 21.58 27.19 -5.29
CA ALA A 336 22.90 27.76 -5.10
C ALA A 336 23.21 28.87 -6.11
N LYS A 337 22.80 28.68 -7.38
CA LYS A 337 22.96 29.71 -8.42
C LYS A 337 22.14 30.97 -8.15
N ARG A 338 20.97 30.86 -7.54
CA ARG A 338 20.13 32.01 -7.17
C ARG A 338 20.68 32.77 -5.96
N GLU A 339 21.30 32.03 -5.03
CA GLU A 339 21.89 32.59 -3.81
C GLU A 339 23.29 33.19 -4.04
N SER A 340 23.99 32.78 -5.13
CA SER A 340 25.25 33.36 -5.52
C SER A 340 25.02 34.79 -6.03
N PRO A 341 25.75 35.80 -5.50
CA PRO A 341 25.66 37.16 -6.02
C PRO A 341 26.02 37.17 -7.52
N PRO A 342 25.38 38.06 -8.35
CA PRO A 342 25.79 38.17 -9.72
C PRO A 342 27.30 38.53 -9.75
N ALA A 343 28.07 37.75 -10.52
CA ALA A 343 29.48 38.05 -10.70
C ALA A 343 29.57 39.53 -11.07
N ALA A 344 30.22 40.31 -10.20
CA ALA A 344 30.42 41.73 -10.47
C ALA A 344 31.03 41.84 -11.86
N ALA A 345 30.34 42.54 -12.77
CA ALA A 345 30.85 42.78 -14.07
C ALA A 345 32.21 43.47 -13.89
N ALA A 346 33.23 42.69 -14.19
CA ALA A 346 34.59 43.27 -14.20
C ALA A 346 34.62 44.31 -15.26
N SER A 347 34.51 45.55 -14.83
CA SER A 347 34.73 46.76 -15.64
C SER A 347 36.17 46.98 -15.93
#